data_8cdceec153b59cf8e6e449ef12236f69
#
_entry.id   8cdceec153b59cf8e6e449ef12236f69
#
_cell.length_a   1.000
_cell.length_b   1.000
_cell.length_c   1.000
_cell.angle_alpha   90.00
_cell.angle_beta   90.00
_cell.angle_gamma   90.00
#
_symmetry.space_group_name_H-M   'P 1'
#
loop_
_entity.id
_entity.type
_entity.pdbx_description
1 polymer ?
#
loop_
_entity_poly.entity_id
_entity_poly.type
_entity_poly.pdbx_seq_one_letter_code
_entity_poly.pdbx_strand_id
1 'polypeptide(L)'
;METPSSLDSSSCEDSSLPGEEPSSSALSQALSRILHQLAVDQNTRRTKASQAAALQDLRGLIEAADCEGLFGCDDTLPGGMPSLLGRLARALEKAASPPKEQEGRDEHSGHPDVAERAVAVGTVFLQLLTKVEAAKNHPTCPMWGPGLGHVASSAYVFAVAHSSEHPWTSPGSRDMAREVLAQLLRVAGCASVAGLLVGEREDENGRLKAILALLQPELNKETWKNNPATKHVFSWTLQQVTRPWLNQYLEKVLPPSLLISDDYRTENKILGVQCLHHILLNVPAADLLQYNRAQVVYHALFNHLYTPEHQLIEAVLLCLLDIFPILEKGQHWKGGTARPTTHCDEVLQLVLTHMQPEHRLLLRRIYARSLPAFVKRLGILTVRHLKRLEQVIIGYLEIYDGPEEEARLKILETLKLLMQYTWPRISCRTVTLLKALLKLICDVAKDPNLTPEPVKSTLLEAATDCLVILDHCSQGQVKGLLAKIPQSCDDGKIMSCIRIVFEDTPYTGT
;
A
#
# COMPACT_ATOMS: atom_id res chain seq x y z
N MET A 1 -30.78 73.42 -58.94
CA MET A 1 -29.91 74.53 -58.52
C MET A 1 -28.95 73.87 -57.54
N GLU A 2 -27.95 73.52 -58.12
CA GLU A 2 -26.51 73.93 -58.05
C GLU A 2 -25.73 73.03 -57.09
N THR A 3 -24.93 72.20 -57.69
CA THR A 3 -23.60 71.78 -57.23
C THR A 3 -22.66 73.04 -57.30
N PRO A 4 -21.43 73.04 -56.84
CA PRO A 4 -20.46 71.98 -56.89
C PRO A 4 -19.28 72.03 -55.87
N SER A 5 -18.42 71.00 -55.99
CA SER A 5 -16.90 70.98 -55.91
C SER A 5 -16.27 71.15 -54.52
N SER A 6 -15.15 70.61 -54.23
CA SER A 6 -14.01 69.83 -54.84
C SER A 6 -12.93 69.72 -53.79
N LEU A 7 -12.19 68.62 -53.88
CA LEU A 7 -10.73 68.43 -53.54
C LEU A 7 -10.25 68.81 -52.09
N ASP A 8 -9.63 67.93 -51.34
CA ASP A 8 -8.20 67.69 -51.51
C ASP A 8 -7.68 66.50 -50.67
N SER A 9 -6.70 65.86 -51.20
CA SER A 9 -5.89 64.82 -50.71
C SER A 9 -4.99 65.19 -49.54
N SER A 10 -4.84 64.32 -48.56
CA SER A 10 -3.51 64.09 -47.94
C SER A 10 -3.42 62.80 -47.19
N SER A 11 -2.43 62.05 -47.56
CA SER A 11 -1.82 60.92 -46.91
C SER A 11 -1.53 61.15 -45.43
N CYS A 12 -1.78 60.11 -44.59
CA CYS A 12 -0.98 59.85 -43.38
C CYS A 12 -1.17 58.43 -42.90
N GLU A 13 -0.08 57.73 -43.02
CA GLU A 13 0.60 56.91 -42.00
C GLU A 13 -0.17 55.79 -41.34
N ASP A 14 0.24 54.62 -41.78
CA ASP A 14 0.22 53.34 -41.15
C ASP A 14 0.79 53.41 -39.72
N SER A 15 -0.04 53.33 -38.70
CA SER A 15 0.36 53.05 -37.34
C SER A 15 -0.23 51.71 -36.92
N SER A 16 0.58 50.67 -37.05
CA SER A 16 0.38 49.35 -36.42
C SER A 16 0.13 49.53 -34.92
N LEU A 17 -1.09 49.34 -34.49
CA LEU A 17 -1.47 49.16 -33.09
C LEU A 17 -1.00 47.83 -32.57
N PRO A 18 -0.51 47.76 -31.32
CA PRO A 18 -0.08 46.51 -30.69
C PRO A 18 -1.29 45.61 -30.39
N GLY A 19 -1.06 44.29 -30.51
CA GLY A 19 -1.99 43.17 -30.38
C GLY A 19 -3.18 43.41 -29.45
N GLU A 20 -4.38 43.26 -29.99
CA GLU A 20 -5.61 43.09 -29.24
C GLU A 20 -5.47 41.85 -28.35
N GLU A 21 -5.47 42.03 -27.04
CA GLU A 21 -5.67 40.93 -26.09
C GLU A 21 -6.98 40.22 -26.43
N PRO A 22 -6.98 38.86 -26.52
CA PRO A 22 -8.18 38.11 -26.86
C PRO A 22 -9.26 38.38 -25.81
N SER A 23 -10.42 38.89 -26.23
CA SER A 23 -11.57 39.05 -25.33
C SER A 23 -11.86 37.71 -24.60
N SER A 24 -12.32 37.74 -23.34
CA SER A 24 -12.66 36.55 -22.52
C SER A 24 -13.49 35.50 -23.29
N SER A 25 -14.37 35.95 -24.15
CA SER A 25 -15.17 35.09 -25.05
C SER A 25 -14.32 34.35 -26.09
N ALA A 26 -13.27 34.98 -26.67
CA ALA A 26 -12.39 34.36 -27.65
C ALA A 26 -11.49 33.29 -27.00
N LEU A 27 -10.99 33.53 -25.80
CA LEU A 27 -10.22 32.57 -25.02
C LEU A 27 -11.04 31.34 -24.67
N SER A 28 -12.29 31.50 -24.18
CA SER A 28 -13.17 30.39 -23.82
C SER A 28 -13.53 29.52 -25.02
N GLN A 29 -13.75 30.12 -26.20
CA GLN A 29 -13.98 29.38 -27.45
C GLN A 29 -12.72 28.62 -27.89
N ALA A 30 -11.54 29.20 -27.80
CA ALA A 30 -10.28 28.53 -28.13
C ALA A 30 -10.02 27.33 -27.22
N LEU A 31 -10.18 27.50 -25.89
CA LEU A 31 -10.06 26.41 -24.93
C LEU A 31 -11.10 25.29 -25.15
N SER A 32 -12.32 25.63 -25.51
CA SER A 32 -13.37 24.68 -25.84
C SER A 32 -13.06 23.86 -27.11
N ARG A 33 -12.46 24.48 -28.13
CA ARG A 33 -12.00 23.77 -29.34
C ARG A 33 -10.89 22.77 -29.01
N ILE A 34 -9.90 23.17 -28.22
CA ILE A 34 -8.81 22.28 -27.79
C ILE A 34 -9.34 21.14 -26.91
N LEU A 35 -10.27 21.42 -25.99
CA LEU A 35 -10.93 20.41 -25.21
C LEU A 35 -11.63 19.36 -26.10
N HIS A 36 -12.35 19.82 -27.15
CA HIS A 36 -12.98 18.93 -28.11
C HIS A 36 -11.94 18.10 -28.89
N GLN A 37 -10.84 18.69 -29.33
CA GLN A 37 -9.75 17.97 -29.98
C GLN A 37 -9.15 16.88 -29.09
N LEU A 38 -8.82 17.20 -27.83
CA LEU A 38 -8.29 16.23 -26.87
C LEU A 38 -9.27 15.09 -26.57
N ALA A 39 -10.58 15.38 -26.52
CA ALA A 39 -11.62 14.37 -26.30
C ALA A 39 -11.85 13.44 -27.52
N VAL A 40 -11.79 13.98 -28.74
CA VAL A 40 -11.94 13.21 -29.98
C VAL A 40 -10.73 12.32 -30.24
N ASP A 41 -9.52 12.80 -29.96
CA ASP A 41 -8.27 12.05 -30.14
C ASP A 41 -8.16 10.84 -29.19
N GLN A 42 -8.87 10.83 -28.06
CA GLN A 42 -8.98 9.67 -27.17
C GLN A 42 -9.80 8.52 -27.78
N ASN A 43 -10.78 8.84 -28.61
CA ASN A 43 -11.70 7.86 -29.23
C ASN A 43 -11.24 7.38 -30.61
N THR A 44 -10.39 8.13 -31.28
CA THR A 44 -9.84 7.78 -32.60
C THR A 44 -8.34 7.68 -32.51
N ARG A 45 -7.72 6.63 -33.08
CA ARG A 45 -6.26 6.48 -33.22
C ARG A 45 -5.65 7.56 -34.13
N ARG A 46 -6.08 8.80 -34.02
CA ARG A 46 -5.52 9.93 -34.75
C ARG A 46 -4.10 10.25 -34.27
N THR A 47 -3.30 10.68 -35.20
CA THR A 47 -1.85 10.77 -35.14
C THR A 47 -1.33 11.50 -33.89
N LYS A 48 -0.28 10.94 -33.28
CA LYS A 48 0.50 11.53 -32.17
C LYS A 48 0.82 13.01 -32.40
N ALA A 49 1.04 13.42 -33.64
CA ALA A 49 1.27 14.79 -34.06
C ALA A 49 0.11 15.74 -33.75
N SER A 50 -1.15 15.29 -33.85
CA SER A 50 -2.33 16.11 -33.54
C SER A 50 -2.44 16.43 -32.04
N GLN A 51 -2.19 15.44 -31.18
CA GLN A 51 -2.21 15.65 -29.72
C GLN A 51 -1.06 16.57 -29.26
N ALA A 52 0.14 16.38 -29.81
CA ALA A 52 1.29 17.24 -29.49
C ALA A 52 1.03 18.70 -29.92
N ALA A 53 0.45 18.92 -31.12
CA ALA A 53 0.07 20.26 -31.58
C ALA A 53 -0.98 20.88 -30.67
N ALA A 54 -2.05 20.15 -30.31
CA ALA A 54 -3.09 20.65 -29.41
C ALA A 54 -2.54 21.02 -28.01
N LEU A 55 -1.58 20.25 -27.47
CA LEU A 55 -0.92 20.58 -26.20
C LEU A 55 -0.01 21.82 -26.32
N GLN A 56 0.65 22.00 -27.46
CA GLN A 56 1.48 23.18 -27.72
C GLN A 56 0.62 24.44 -27.90
N ASP A 57 -0.48 24.35 -28.63
CA ASP A 57 -1.45 25.46 -28.79
C ASP A 57 -2.05 25.83 -27.44
N LEU A 58 -2.42 24.84 -26.62
CA LEU A 58 -2.94 25.05 -25.27
C LEU A 58 -1.92 25.78 -24.40
N ARG A 59 -0.66 25.36 -24.46
CA ARG A 59 0.44 25.98 -23.74
C ARG A 59 0.57 27.47 -24.12
N GLY A 60 0.56 27.78 -25.41
CA GLY A 60 0.63 29.17 -25.90
C GLY A 60 -0.55 30.02 -25.45
N LEU A 61 -1.78 29.45 -25.46
CA LEU A 61 -2.97 30.15 -24.97
C LEU A 61 -2.92 30.44 -23.48
N ILE A 62 -2.49 29.50 -22.65
CA ILE A 62 -2.36 29.69 -21.20
C ILE A 62 -1.26 30.71 -20.88
N GLU A 63 -0.15 30.69 -21.63
CA GLU A 63 0.94 31.62 -21.46
C GLU A 63 0.52 33.05 -21.79
N ALA A 64 -0.21 33.26 -22.90
CA ALA A 64 -0.69 34.56 -23.37
C ALA A 64 -1.90 35.09 -22.54
N ALA A 65 -2.69 34.21 -21.92
CA ALA A 65 -3.85 34.64 -21.16
C ALA A 65 -3.46 35.34 -19.85
N ASP A 66 -4.18 36.41 -19.53
CA ASP A 66 -4.12 37.05 -18.22
C ASP A 66 -4.87 36.31 -17.13
N CYS A 67 -4.68 36.67 -15.86
CA CYS A 67 -5.34 36.03 -14.73
C CYS A 67 -6.85 36.31 -14.70
N GLU A 68 -7.29 37.47 -15.15
CA GLU A 68 -8.72 37.84 -15.22
C GLU A 68 -9.45 37.01 -16.28
N GLY A 69 -8.83 36.81 -17.46
CA GLY A 69 -9.38 35.99 -18.53
C GLY A 69 -9.50 34.50 -18.16
N LEU A 70 -8.56 33.96 -17.36
CA LEU A 70 -8.58 32.55 -16.96
C LEU A 70 -9.48 32.27 -15.73
N PHE A 71 -9.56 33.20 -14.78
CA PHE A 71 -10.21 32.96 -13.49
C PHE A 71 -11.35 33.93 -13.19
N GLY A 72 -11.63 34.90 -14.09
CA GLY A 72 -12.74 35.86 -13.96
C GLY A 72 -14.10 35.20 -14.09
N CYS A 73 -15.13 35.88 -13.57
CA CYS A 73 -16.53 35.44 -13.71
C CYS A 73 -17.04 35.81 -15.11
N ASP A 74 -17.05 34.82 -16.02
CA ASP A 74 -17.72 34.94 -17.30
C ASP A 74 -19.06 34.18 -17.25
N ASP A 75 -20.18 34.95 -17.12
CA ASP A 75 -21.52 34.40 -17.04
C ASP A 75 -22.09 33.88 -18.39
N THR A 76 -21.31 33.96 -19.46
CA THR A 76 -21.74 33.57 -20.81
C THR A 76 -21.70 32.05 -21.07
N LEU A 77 -21.01 31.27 -20.24
CA LEU A 77 -20.88 29.83 -20.37
C LEU A 77 -21.66 29.05 -19.29
N PRO A 78 -22.30 27.92 -19.61
CA PRO A 78 -22.91 27.05 -18.61
C PRO A 78 -21.88 26.54 -17.61
N GLY A 79 -21.89 27.09 -16.40
CA GLY A 79 -20.93 26.77 -15.33
C GLY A 79 -19.64 27.59 -15.33
N GLY A 80 -19.47 28.57 -16.22
CA GLY A 80 -18.38 29.51 -16.26
C GLY A 80 -17.00 28.91 -16.64
N MET A 81 -15.99 29.78 -16.69
CA MET A 81 -14.58 29.43 -16.97
C MET A 81 -14.02 28.37 -15.98
N PRO A 82 -14.32 28.37 -14.67
CA PRO A 82 -13.86 27.35 -13.74
C PRO A 82 -14.30 25.91 -14.13
N SER A 83 -15.53 25.75 -14.64
CA SER A 83 -16.01 24.45 -15.13
C SER A 83 -15.27 23.99 -16.39
N LEU A 84 -14.98 24.92 -17.31
CA LEU A 84 -14.19 24.63 -18.52
C LEU A 84 -12.77 24.19 -18.15
N LEU A 85 -12.11 24.90 -17.24
CA LEU A 85 -10.77 24.55 -16.75
C LEU A 85 -10.75 23.18 -16.06
N GLY A 86 -11.77 22.85 -15.28
CA GLY A 86 -11.92 21.53 -14.67
C GLY A 86 -12.05 20.40 -15.69
N ARG A 87 -12.87 20.61 -16.74
CA ARG A 87 -13.01 19.66 -17.87
C ARG A 87 -11.72 19.53 -18.65
N LEU A 88 -11.00 20.64 -18.88
CA LEU A 88 -9.71 20.66 -19.54
C LEU A 88 -8.66 19.90 -18.73
N ALA A 89 -8.57 20.14 -17.42
CA ALA A 89 -7.65 19.45 -16.53
C ALA A 89 -7.93 17.92 -16.52
N ARG A 90 -9.20 17.52 -16.54
CA ARG A 90 -9.58 16.11 -16.65
C ARG A 90 -9.19 15.50 -18.02
N ALA A 91 -9.34 16.26 -19.11
CA ALA A 91 -8.91 15.81 -20.44
C ALA A 91 -7.38 15.66 -20.53
N LEU A 92 -6.63 16.58 -19.93
CA LEU A 92 -5.16 16.52 -19.82
C LEU A 92 -4.69 15.27 -19.04
N GLU A 93 -5.26 15.03 -17.88
CA GLU A 93 -4.96 13.85 -17.06
C GLU A 93 -5.20 12.55 -17.87
N LYS A 94 -6.34 12.47 -18.56
CA LYS A 94 -6.66 11.32 -19.42
C LYS A 94 -5.74 11.19 -20.62
N ALA A 95 -5.30 12.30 -21.22
CA ALA A 95 -4.35 12.28 -22.34
C ALA A 95 -2.98 11.69 -21.94
N ALA A 96 -2.57 11.83 -20.68
CA ALA A 96 -1.35 11.25 -20.14
C ALA A 96 -1.55 9.82 -19.60
N SER A 97 -2.78 9.30 -19.52
CA SER A 97 -3.05 7.97 -18.96
C SER A 97 -2.36 6.86 -19.76
N PRO A 98 -1.83 5.81 -19.09
CA PRO A 98 -1.27 4.65 -19.76
C PRO A 98 -2.36 3.88 -20.53
N PRO A 99 -1.99 3.08 -21.55
CA PRO A 99 -2.93 2.25 -22.28
C PRO A 99 -3.49 1.14 -21.38
N LYS A 100 -4.64 0.60 -21.78
CA LYS A 100 -5.27 -0.54 -21.10
C LYS A 100 -4.29 -1.71 -20.98
N GLU A 101 -4.31 -2.38 -19.84
CA GLU A 101 -3.59 -3.63 -19.67
C GLU A 101 -4.11 -4.66 -20.67
N GLN A 102 -3.27 -5.10 -21.58
CA GLN A 102 -3.59 -6.18 -22.52
C GLN A 102 -3.03 -7.49 -21.99
N GLU A 103 -3.89 -8.52 -21.89
CA GLU A 103 -3.46 -9.87 -21.55
C GLU A 103 -2.45 -10.37 -22.60
N GLY A 104 -1.25 -10.80 -22.15
CA GLY A 104 -0.24 -11.42 -23.00
C GLY A 104 0.81 -10.50 -23.61
N ARG A 105 0.88 -9.21 -23.27
CA ARG A 105 2.05 -8.37 -23.57
C ARG A 105 3.03 -8.41 -22.40
N ASP A 106 4.32 -8.56 -22.74
CA ASP A 106 5.41 -8.47 -21.76
C ASP A 106 5.32 -7.14 -21.01
N GLU A 107 5.20 -7.22 -19.69
CA GLU A 107 5.13 -6.06 -18.76
C GLU A 107 6.38 -5.15 -18.87
N HIS A 108 7.44 -5.63 -19.52
CA HIS A 108 8.72 -4.93 -19.71
C HIS A 108 8.79 -4.06 -20.97
N SER A 109 7.77 -4.08 -21.84
CA SER A 109 7.75 -3.15 -22.99
C SER A 109 7.36 -1.76 -22.49
N GLY A 110 8.36 -0.90 -22.21
CA GLY A 110 8.14 0.50 -21.85
C GLY A 110 7.28 1.23 -22.90
N HIS A 111 6.48 2.19 -22.44
CA HIS A 111 5.63 3.03 -23.29
C HIS A 111 6.24 4.44 -23.41
N PRO A 112 7.31 4.66 -24.21
CA PRO A 112 7.99 5.94 -24.32
C PRO A 112 7.05 7.07 -24.72
N ASP A 113 6.08 6.78 -25.58
CA ASP A 113 5.07 7.75 -26.03
C ASP A 113 4.19 8.30 -24.90
N VAL A 114 3.92 7.48 -23.87
CA VAL A 114 3.16 7.92 -22.69
C VAL A 114 4.01 8.85 -21.84
N ALA A 115 5.29 8.51 -21.68
CA ALA A 115 6.22 9.31 -20.91
C ALA A 115 6.46 10.70 -21.55
N GLU A 116 6.59 10.76 -22.88
CA GLU A 116 6.71 12.03 -23.62
C GLU A 116 5.47 12.91 -23.48
N ARG A 117 4.27 12.30 -23.65
CA ARG A 117 3.01 13.03 -23.41
C ARG A 117 2.87 13.49 -21.99
N ALA A 118 3.30 12.70 -21.02
CA ALA A 118 3.28 13.08 -19.60
C ALA A 118 4.14 14.32 -19.34
N VAL A 119 5.31 14.44 -19.96
CA VAL A 119 6.14 15.66 -19.87
C VAL A 119 5.40 16.86 -20.44
N ALA A 120 4.79 16.74 -21.63
CA ALA A 120 4.04 17.83 -22.24
C ALA A 120 2.82 18.26 -21.39
N VAL A 121 2.05 17.31 -20.91
CA VAL A 121 0.89 17.54 -20.02
C VAL A 121 1.33 18.15 -18.68
N GLY A 122 2.43 17.66 -18.10
CA GLY A 122 3.00 18.20 -16.86
C GLY A 122 3.40 19.65 -17.01
N THR A 123 4.00 20.04 -18.14
CA THR A 123 4.34 21.43 -18.44
C THR A 123 3.09 22.31 -18.46
N VAL A 124 1.99 21.85 -19.05
CA VAL A 124 0.72 22.59 -19.05
C VAL A 124 0.15 22.74 -17.62
N PHE A 125 0.18 21.65 -16.82
CA PHE A 125 -0.25 21.74 -15.42
C PHE A 125 0.60 22.72 -14.61
N LEU A 126 1.93 22.72 -14.80
CA LEU A 126 2.81 23.70 -14.14
C LEU A 126 2.44 25.13 -14.50
N GLN A 127 2.21 25.42 -15.78
CA GLN A 127 1.79 26.75 -16.21
C GLN A 127 0.44 27.16 -15.61
N LEU A 128 -0.55 26.27 -15.62
CA LEU A 128 -1.85 26.52 -14.99
C LEU A 128 -1.70 26.80 -13.50
N LEU A 129 -0.94 25.98 -12.77
CA LEU A 129 -0.71 26.19 -11.35
C LEU A 129 0.04 27.47 -11.05
N THR A 130 1.01 27.88 -11.89
CA THR A 130 1.72 29.14 -11.76
C THR A 130 0.80 30.34 -11.97
N LYS A 131 -0.12 30.27 -12.95
CA LYS A 131 -1.15 31.31 -13.16
C LYS A 131 -2.13 31.38 -11.97
N VAL A 132 -2.53 30.22 -11.42
CA VAL A 132 -3.35 30.15 -10.21
C VAL A 132 -2.62 30.79 -9.01
N GLU A 133 -1.31 30.56 -8.85
CA GLU A 133 -0.51 31.18 -7.79
C GLU A 133 -0.43 32.71 -7.96
N ALA A 134 -0.23 33.19 -9.17
CA ALA A 134 -0.22 34.61 -9.48
C ALA A 134 -1.61 35.27 -9.19
N ALA A 135 -2.68 34.59 -9.56
CA ALA A 135 -4.05 35.06 -9.29
C ALA A 135 -4.38 35.15 -7.77
N LYS A 136 -3.78 34.30 -6.94
CA LYS A 136 -3.94 34.35 -5.48
C LYS A 136 -3.54 35.68 -4.86
N ASN A 137 -2.55 36.33 -5.44
CA ASN A 137 -2.01 37.60 -4.95
C ASN A 137 -2.69 38.83 -5.57
N HIS A 138 -3.69 38.61 -6.44
CA HIS A 138 -4.35 39.70 -7.16
C HIS A 138 -5.66 40.10 -6.47
N PRO A 139 -5.85 41.38 -6.08
CA PRO A 139 -7.02 41.82 -5.29
C PRO A 139 -8.35 41.76 -6.03
N THR A 140 -8.33 41.62 -7.37
CA THR A 140 -9.53 41.64 -8.23
C THR A 140 -10.06 40.21 -8.56
N CYS A 141 -9.42 39.12 -8.11
CA CYS A 141 -9.87 37.76 -8.37
C CYS A 141 -10.52 37.10 -7.14
N PRO A 142 -11.85 37.30 -6.89
CA PRO A 142 -12.52 36.73 -5.72
C PRO A 142 -12.79 35.21 -5.79
N MET A 143 -12.54 34.57 -6.96
CA MET A 143 -12.93 33.18 -7.26
C MET A 143 -11.79 32.17 -7.15
N TRP A 144 -10.74 32.48 -6.41
CA TRP A 144 -9.57 31.64 -6.19
C TRP A 144 -9.91 30.20 -5.71
N GLY A 145 -10.78 30.04 -4.72
CA GLY A 145 -11.09 28.75 -4.13
C GLY A 145 -11.73 27.73 -5.09
N PRO A 146 -12.79 28.08 -5.84
CA PRO A 146 -13.39 27.20 -6.85
C PRO A 146 -12.45 26.86 -8.02
N GLY A 147 -11.73 27.84 -8.54
CA GLY A 147 -10.80 27.65 -9.67
C GLY A 147 -9.72 26.62 -9.37
N LEU A 148 -9.06 26.69 -8.22
CA LEU A 148 -8.09 25.71 -7.77
C LEU A 148 -8.73 24.32 -7.59
N GLY A 149 -9.93 24.26 -7.05
CA GLY A 149 -10.63 23.00 -6.78
C GLY A 149 -10.83 22.13 -8.02
N HIS A 150 -11.12 22.75 -9.16
CA HIS A 150 -11.34 22.03 -10.41
C HIS A 150 -10.05 21.49 -11.04
N VAL A 151 -8.96 22.22 -10.95
CA VAL A 151 -7.67 21.85 -11.55
C VAL A 151 -6.87 20.94 -10.61
N ALA A 152 -6.86 21.24 -9.31
CA ALA A 152 -6.01 20.59 -8.32
C ALA A 152 -6.18 19.06 -8.26
N SER A 153 -7.43 18.56 -8.34
CA SER A 153 -7.67 17.11 -8.23
C SER A 153 -7.12 16.34 -9.44
N SER A 154 -7.25 16.88 -10.66
CA SER A 154 -6.70 16.24 -11.87
C SER A 154 -5.17 16.38 -11.94
N ALA A 155 -4.61 17.53 -11.54
CA ALA A 155 -3.17 17.71 -11.42
C ALA A 155 -2.55 16.75 -10.39
N TYR A 156 -3.24 16.52 -9.26
CA TYR A 156 -2.84 15.53 -8.26
C TYR A 156 -2.84 14.11 -8.82
N VAL A 157 -3.93 13.69 -9.47
CA VAL A 157 -4.02 12.35 -10.08
C VAL A 157 -2.93 12.13 -11.10
N PHE A 158 -2.70 13.10 -11.99
CA PHE A 158 -1.58 13.08 -12.94
C PHE A 158 -0.23 12.95 -12.23
N ALA A 159 0.04 13.80 -11.25
CA ALA A 159 1.33 13.83 -10.55
C ALA A 159 1.62 12.50 -9.84
N VAL A 160 0.66 11.92 -9.13
CA VAL A 160 0.82 10.63 -8.46
C VAL A 160 0.98 9.50 -9.48
N ALA A 161 0.22 9.50 -10.59
CA ALA A 161 0.30 8.47 -11.63
C ALA A 161 1.70 8.37 -12.27
N HIS A 162 2.45 9.48 -12.31
CA HIS A 162 3.74 9.56 -13.00
C HIS A 162 4.95 9.79 -12.09
N SER A 163 4.78 9.95 -10.77
CA SER A 163 5.89 10.26 -9.84
C SER A 163 6.81 9.09 -9.51
N SER A 164 6.33 7.86 -9.69
CA SER A 164 7.02 6.61 -9.35
C SER A 164 7.47 5.85 -10.60
N GLU A 165 8.31 4.84 -10.40
CA GLU A 165 8.78 3.98 -11.49
C GLU A 165 7.70 2.99 -11.91
N HIS A 166 7.28 3.09 -13.17
CA HIS A 166 6.28 2.25 -13.79
C HIS A 166 6.64 2.01 -15.27
N PRO A 167 6.08 0.99 -15.93
CA PRO A 167 6.35 0.73 -17.35
C PRO A 167 6.00 1.90 -18.28
N TRP A 168 5.15 2.82 -17.85
CA TRP A 168 4.74 4.01 -18.60
C TRP A 168 5.47 5.29 -18.22
N THR A 169 6.44 5.25 -17.30
CA THR A 169 7.18 6.45 -16.84
C THR A 169 8.63 6.44 -17.31
N SER A 170 9.21 7.62 -17.46
CA SER A 170 10.63 7.85 -17.69
C SER A 170 11.21 8.74 -16.58
N PRO A 171 12.55 8.85 -16.43
CA PRO A 171 13.13 9.79 -15.48
C PRO A 171 12.59 11.22 -15.64
N GLY A 172 12.51 11.72 -16.87
CA GLY A 172 11.99 13.06 -17.15
C GLY A 172 10.52 13.23 -16.81
N SER A 173 9.66 12.24 -17.09
CA SER A 173 8.24 12.32 -16.69
C SER A 173 8.05 12.22 -15.17
N ARG A 174 8.89 11.46 -14.47
CA ARG A 174 8.86 11.39 -13.00
C ARG A 174 9.27 12.72 -12.35
N ASP A 175 10.30 13.35 -12.86
CA ASP A 175 10.77 14.66 -12.35
C ASP A 175 9.72 15.73 -12.59
N MET A 176 9.13 15.77 -13.79
CA MET A 176 8.02 16.66 -14.13
C MET A 176 6.81 16.44 -13.19
N ALA A 177 6.43 15.20 -12.96
CA ALA A 177 5.31 14.88 -12.08
C ALA A 177 5.55 15.30 -10.61
N ARG A 178 6.78 15.13 -10.11
CA ARG A 178 7.17 15.61 -8.78
C ARG A 178 7.15 17.14 -8.69
N GLU A 179 7.57 17.82 -9.74
CA GLU A 179 7.51 19.28 -9.83
C GLU A 179 6.05 19.78 -9.81
N VAL A 180 5.16 19.14 -10.59
CA VAL A 180 3.71 19.45 -10.56
C VAL A 180 3.15 19.25 -9.16
N LEU A 181 3.49 18.16 -8.47
CA LEU A 181 3.03 17.91 -7.10
C LEU A 181 3.54 18.96 -6.11
N ALA A 182 4.83 19.32 -6.22
CA ALA A 182 5.43 20.33 -5.37
C ALA A 182 4.79 21.72 -5.60
N GLN A 183 4.54 22.09 -6.87
CA GLN A 183 3.84 23.32 -7.21
C GLN A 183 2.40 23.33 -6.70
N LEU A 184 1.68 22.20 -6.83
CA LEU A 184 0.33 22.06 -6.31
C LEU A 184 0.28 22.27 -4.80
N LEU A 185 1.21 21.70 -4.03
CA LEU A 185 1.30 21.88 -2.58
C LEU A 185 1.58 23.36 -2.21
N ARG A 186 2.48 24.03 -2.91
CA ARG A 186 2.77 25.47 -2.73
C ARG A 186 1.53 26.30 -2.97
N VAL A 187 0.87 26.08 -4.08
CA VAL A 187 -0.36 26.79 -4.47
C VAL A 187 -1.48 26.56 -3.47
N ALA A 188 -1.65 25.34 -2.99
CA ALA A 188 -2.62 25.00 -1.97
C ALA A 188 -2.26 25.52 -0.56
N GLY A 189 -1.00 25.93 -0.34
CA GLY A 189 -0.51 26.36 0.97
C GLY A 189 -0.33 25.21 1.96
N CYS A 190 -0.19 23.96 1.46
CA CYS A 190 -0.06 22.77 2.27
C CYS A 190 1.40 22.33 2.42
N ALA A 191 1.80 21.98 3.63
CA ALA A 191 3.16 21.50 3.91
C ALA A 191 3.38 20.05 3.43
N SER A 192 2.29 19.26 3.30
CA SER A 192 2.36 17.84 2.97
C SER A 192 1.18 17.40 2.08
N VAL A 193 1.35 16.23 1.44
CA VAL A 193 0.28 15.59 0.69
C VAL A 193 -0.90 15.23 1.60
N ALA A 194 -0.62 14.75 2.80
CA ALA A 194 -1.68 14.47 3.77
C ALA A 194 -2.49 15.74 4.09
N GLY A 195 -1.83 16.89 4.31
CA GLY A 195 -2.51 18.17 4.50
C GLY A 195 -3.39 18.57 3.31
N LEU A 196 -2.90 18.38 2.07
CA LEU A 196 -3.72 18.61 0.87
C LEU A 196 -4.95 17.71 0.82
N LEU A 197 -4.83 16.44 1.23
CA LEU A 197 -5.91 15.47 1.15
C LEU A 197 -6.99 15.68 2.22
N VAL A 198 -6.60 15.94 3.46
CA VAL A 198 -7.53 15.98 4.60
C VAL A 198 -7.78 17.38 5.15
N GLY A 199 -6.98 18.38 4.74
CA GLY A 199 -6.94 19.74 5.31
C GLY A 199 -5.87 19.82 6.42
N GLU A 200 -5.27 21.00 6.59
CA GLU A 200 -4.33 21.25 7.68
C GLU A 200 -5.02 21.64 8.98
N ARG A 201 -6.27 22.11 8.88
CA ARG A 201 -7.14 22.49 10.01
C ARG A 201 -8.45 21.73 9.94
N GLU A 202 -9.09 21.53 11.09
CA GLU A 202 -10.37 20.81 11.20
C GLU A 202 -11.51 21.45 10.37
N ASP A 203 -11.42 22.75 10.13
CA ASP A 203 -12.42 23.51 9.35
C ASP A 203 -12.12 23.54 7.84
N GLU A 204 -10.97 23.04 7.38
CA GLU A 204 -10.59 23.03 5.98
C GLU A 204 -11.04 21.74 5.29
N ASN A 205 -11.87 21.87 4.26
CA ASN A 205 -12.26 20.76 3.41
C ASN A 205 -11.09 20.29 2.54
N GLY A 206 -10.44 19.19 2.92
CA GLY A 206 -9.39 18.51 2.12
C GLY A 206 -9.91 18.06 0.75
N ARG A 207 -8.98 17.76 -0.14
CA ARG A 207 -9.27 17.36 -1.54
C ARG A 207 -9.59 15.88 -1.73
N LEU A 208 -9.44 15.05 -0.70
CA LEU A 208 -9.63 13.60 -0.78
C LEU A 208 -11.00 13.20 -1.36
N LYS A 209 -12.06 13.86 -0.92
CA LYS A 209 -13.43 13.59 -1.42
C LYS A 209 -13.53 13.78 -2.94
N ALA A 210 -12.95 14.87 -3.45
CA ALA A 210 -12.96 15.18 -4.88
C ALA A 210 -12.08 14.21 -5.68
N ILE A 211 -10.90 13.88 -5.16
CA ILE A 211 -9.98 12.91 -5.79
C ILE A 211 -10.62 11.52 -5.86
N LEU A 212 -11.20 11.02 -4.76
CA LEU A 212 -11.91 9.74 -4.78
C LEU A 212 -13.11 9.75 -5.74
N ALA A 213 -13.82 10.88 -5.85
CA ALA A 213 -14.91 11.01 -6.82
C ALA A 213 -14.40 10.97 -8.28
N LEU A 214 -13.19 11.47 -8.57
CA LEU A 214 -12.56 11.34 -9.89
C LEU A 214 -12.16 9.90 -10.21
N LEU A 215 -11.66 9.14 -9.23
CA LEU A 215 -11.19 7.77 -9.41
C LEU A 215 -12.34 6.75 -9.44
N GLN A 216 -13.44 7.01 -8.74
CA GLN A 216 -14.55 6.05 -8.55
C GLN A 216 -15.13 5.46 -9.85
N PRO A 217 -15.34 6.21 -10.95
CA PRO A 217 -15.83 5.64 -12.21
C PRO A 217 -14.91 4.60 -12.84
N GLU A 218 -13.61 4.68 -12.54
CA GLU A 218 -12.59 3.76 -13.03
C GLU A 218 -12.27 2.63 -12.03
N LEU A 219 -12.79 2.68 -10.79
CA LEU A 219 -12.55 1.70 -9.72
C LEU A 219 -13.77 0.77 -9.52
N ASN A 220 -14.50 0.45 -10.57
CA ASN A 220 -15.58 -0.54 -10.53
C ASN A 220 -15.15 -1.87 -11.19
N LYS A 221 -15.93 -2.92 -10.99
CA LYS A 221 -15.62 -4.29 -11.43
C LYS A 221 -15.29 -4.39 -12.94
N GLU A 222 -15.90 -3.55 -13.76
CA GLU A 222 -15.78 -3.63 -15.22
C GLU A 222 -14.61 -2.80 -15.77
N THR A 223 -14.20 -1.73 -15.05
CA THR A 223 -13.31 -0.71 -15.60
C THR A 223 -11.95 -0.62 -14.93
N TRP A 224 -11.78 -1.13 -13.71
CA TRP A 224 -10.56 -0.91 -12.93
C TRP A 224 -9.27 -1.43 -13.59
N LYS A 225 -9.38 -2.43 -14.49
CA LYS A 225 -8.25 -2.96 -15.29
C LYS A 225 -7.95 -2.12 -16.53
N ASN A 226 -8.82 -1.19 -16.90
CA ASN A 226 -8.66 -0.39 -18.12
C ASN A 226 -7.56 0.68 -17.99
N ASN A 227 -7.26 1.13 -16.76
CA ASN A 227 -6.25 2.12 -16.49
C ASN A 227 -5.38 1.69 -15.29
N PRO A 228 -4.19 1.13 -15.55
CA PRO A 228 -3.32 0.66 -14.48
C PRO A 228 -2.85 1.78 -13.53
N ALA A 229 -2.80 3.03 -13.98
CA ALA A 229 -2.45 4.16 -13.13
C ALA A 229 -3.51 4.43 -12.05
N THR A 230 -4.80 4.19 -12.32
CA THR A 230 -5.88 4.47 -11.37
C THR A 230 -5.74 3.65 -10.08
N LYS A 231 -5.43 2.34 -10.18
CA LYS A 231 -5.20 1.50 -8.99
C LYS A 231 -3.99 1.96 -8.19
N HIS A 232 -2.92 2.41 -8.88
CA HIS A 232 -1.74 2.95 -8.24
C HIS A 232 -2.04 4.27 -7.52
N VAL A 233 -2.70 5.22 -8.19
CA VAL A 233 -3.11 6.49 -7.56
C VAL A 233 -4.02 6.25 -6.37
N PHE A 234 -4.98 5.32 -6.48
CA PHE A 234 -5.86 4.95 -5.38
C PHE A 234 -5.09 4.41 -4.18
N SER A 235 -4.24 3.41 -4.38
CA SER A 235 -3.49 2.77 -3.29
C SER A 235 -2.50 3.74 -2.63
N TRP A 236 -1.79 4.54 -3.43
CA TRP A 236 -0.85 5.54 -2.92
C TRP A 236 -1.57 6.64 -2.13
N THR A 237 -2.70 7.15 -2.65
CA THR A 237 -3.52 8.16 -1.96
C THR A 237 -4.07 7.64 -0.64
N LEU A 238 -4.56 6.39 -0.62
CA LEU A 238 -5.06 5.75 0.58
C LEU A 238 -4.00 5.71 1.69
N GLN A 239 -2.76 5.36 1.34
CA GLN A 239 -1.65 5.28 2.29
C GLN A 239 -1.24 6.63 2.91
N GLN A 240 -1.55 7.76 2.25
CA GLN A 240 -1.30 9.09 2.80
C GLN A 240 -2.33 9.52 3.86
N VAL A 241 -3.44 8.81 3.99
CA VAL A 241 -4.54 9.18 4.88
C VAL A 241 -4.60 8.23 6.06
N THR A 242 -4.42 8.78 7.26
CA THR A 242 -4.40 8.04 8.53
C THR A 242 -5.53 8.47 9.45
N ARG A 243 -5.55 7.97 10.68
CA ARG A 243 -6.44 8.45 11.75
C ARG A 243 -6.25 9.94 12.00
N PRO A 244 -7.34 10.67 12.33
CA PRO A 244 -8.73 10.23 12.49
C PRO A 244 -9.57 10.29 11.19
N TRP A 245 -8.97 10.62 10.06
CA TRP A 245 -9.68 11.04 8.84
C TRP A 245 -10.23 9.88 8.00
N LEU A 246 -9.56 8.71 8.01
CA LEU A 246 -9.86 7.64 7.06
C LEU A 246 -11.26 7.03 7.25
N ASN A 247 -11.81 7.01 8.47
CA ASN A 247 -13.12 6.42 8.76
C ASN A 247 -14.26 7.07 7.97
N GLN A 248 -14.18 8.38 7.72
CA GLN A 248 -15.19 9.14 6.95
C GLN A 248 -15.29 8.68 5.49
N TYR A 249 -14.23 8.05 4.98
CA TYR A 249 -14.13 7.60 3.59
C TYR A 249 -14.22 6.08 3.44
N LEU A 250 -14.50 5.34 4.53
CA LEU A 250 -14.49 3.87 4.55
C LEU A 250 -15.38 3.27 3.46
N GLU A 251 -16.56 3.83 3.22
CA GLU A 251 -17.49 3.36 2.18
C GLU A 251 -16.95 3.55 0.74
N LYS A 252 -16.01 4.47 0.55
CA LYS A 252 -15.40 4.74 -0.75
C LYS A 252 -14.09 3.99 -0.97
N VAL A 253 -13.38 3.62 0.11
CA VAL A 253 -12.06 2.99 0.01
C VAL A 253 -12.08 1.48 0.21
N LEU A 254 -13.02 0.95 1.01
CA LEU A 254 -13.10 -0.49 1.28
C LEU A 254 -13.50 -1.32 0.05
N PRO A 255 -14.54 -0.97 -0.73
CA PRO A 255 -14.93 -1.76 -1.90
C PRO A 255 -13.85 -1.85 -2.98
N PRO A 256 -13.16 -0.77 -3.39
CA PRO A 256 -12.05 -0.89 -4.34
C PRO A 256 -10.88 -1.72 -3.81
N SER A 257 -10.56 -1.63 -2.51
CA SER A 257 -9.50 -2.43 -1.90
C SER A 257 -9.82 -3.94 -1.96
N LEU A 258 -11.07 -4.32 -1.67
CA LEU A 258 -11.55 -5.69 -1.81
C LEU A 258 -11.52 -6.15 -3.27
N LEU A 259 -11.96 -5.28 -4.20
CA LEU A 259 -11.98 -5.57 -5.64
C LEU A 259 -10.56 -5.85 -6.17
N ILE A 260 -9.58 -5.03 -5.80
CA ILE A 260 -8.18 -5.20 -6.21
C ILE A 260 -7.60 -6.48 -5.59
N SER A 261 -7.93 -6.79 -4.33
CA SER A 261 -7.46 -8.01 -3.65
C SER A 261 -8.01 -9.30 -4.27
N ASP A 262 -9.18 -9.25 -4.91
CA ASP A 262 -9.84 -10.42 -5.52
C ASP A 262 -9.38 -10.68 -6.97
N ASP A 263 -8.32 -10.02 -7.45
CA ASP A 263 -7.81 -10.26 -8.79
C ASP A 263 -7.09 -11.62 -8.90
N TYR A 264 -6.93 -12.11 -10.14
CA TYR A 264 -6.17 -13.33 -10.42
C TYR A 264 -4.65 -13.11 -10.35
N ARG A 265 -4.16 -11.88 -10.63
CA ARG A 265 -2.73 -11.51 -10.56
C ARG A 265 -2.28 -11.32 -9.12
N THR A 266 -1.15 -11.94 -8.78
CA THR A 266 -0.59 -11.90 -7.42
C THR A 266 -0.22 -10.49 -6.98
N GLU A 267 0.35 -9.66 -7.87
CA GLU A 267 0.72 -8.27 -7.58
C GLU A 267 -0.48 -7.44 -7.16
N ASN A 268 -1.62 -7.60 -7.85
CA ASN A 268 -2.86 -6.91 -7.51
C ASN A 268 -3.44 -7.43 -6.18
N LYS A 269 -3.39 -8.75 -5.94
CA LYS A 269 -3.79 -9.31 -4.64
C LYS A 269 -2.99 -8.69 -3.49
N ILE A 270 -1.67 -8.62 -3.63
CA ILE A 270 -0.78 -8.02 -2.63
C ILE A 270 -1.14 -6.55 -2.41
N LEU A 271 -1.31 -5.78 -3.50
CA LEU A 271 -1.70 -4.38 -3.43
C LEU A 271 -3.04 -4.19 -2.69
N GLY A 272 -4.04 -5.00 -3.03
CA GLY A 272 -5.35 -4.98 -2.38
C GLY A 272 -5.27 -5.34 -0.89
N VAL A 273 -4.50 -6.38 -0.53
CA VAL A 273 -4.26 -6.77 0.87
C VAL A 273 -3.55 -5.66 1.64
N GLN A 274 -2.56 -4.99 1.05
CA GLN A 274 -1.89 -3.83 1.66
C GLN A 274 -2.86 -2.67 1.91
N CYS A 275 -3.77 -2.39 0.96
CA CYS A 275 -4.83 -1.41 1.15
C CYS A 275 -5.77 -1.80 2.30
N LEU A 276 -6.20 -3.06 2.36
CA LEU A 276 -7.03 -3.57 3.45
C LEU A 276 -6.32 -3.47 4.81
N HIS A 277 -5.04 -3.81 4.86
CA HIS A 277 -4.24 -3.71 6.07
C HIS A 277 -4.12 -2.26 6.56
N HIS A 278 -3.87 -1.32 5.64
CA HIS A 278 -3.85 0.12 5.98
C HIS A 278 -5.20 0.58 6.56
N ILE A 279 -6.32 0.14 5.98
CA ILE A 279 -7.67 0.43 6.49
C ILE A 279 -7.85 -0.14 7.91
N LEU A 280 -7.46 -1.38 8.16
CA LEU A 280 -7.56 -2.01 9.48
C LEU A 280 -6.78 -1.27 10.56
N LEU A 281 -5.60 -0.76 10.21
CA LEU A 281 -4.75 -0.01 11.15
C LEU A 281 -5.27 1.40 11.43
N ASN A 282 -6.00 2.02 10.47
CA ASN A 282 -6.34 3.43 10.53
C ASN A 282 -7.84 3.73 10.70
N VAL A 283 -8.70 2.71 10.74
CA VAL A 283 -10.14 2.87 11.02
C VAL A 283 -10.47 2.32 12.41
N PRO A 284 -11.35 2.97 13.19
CA PRO A 284 -11.80 2.46 14.47
C PRO A 284 -12.48 1.10 14.34
N ALA A 285 -12.24 0.20 15.30
CA ALA A 285 -12.83 -1.14 15.32
C ALA A 285 -14.38 -1.12 15.27
N ALA A 286 -14.99 -0.12 15.90
CA ALA A 286 -16.45 0.05 15.91
C ALA A 286 -17.01 0.21 14.48
N ASP A 287 -16.37 1.04 13.65
CA ASP A 287 -16.79 1.30 12.27
C ASP A 287 -16.60 0.07 11.36
N LEU A 288 -15.54 -0.72 11.64
CA LEU A 288 -15.27 -1.98 10.94
C LEU A 288 -16.26 -3.09 11.33
N LEU A 289 -16.76 -3.09 12.56
CA LEU A 289 -17.77 -4.05 13.01
C LEU A 289 -19.16 -3.72 12.47
N GLN A 290 -19.45 -2.46 12.16
CA GLN A 290 -20.71 -2.09 11.51
C GLN A 290 -20.86 -2.81 10.16
N TYR A 291 -22.05 -3.25 9.86
CA TYR A 291 -22.41 -3.94 8.63
C TYR A 291 -21.52 -5.17 8.32
N ASN A 292 -20.94 -5.80 9.34
CA ASN A 292 -20.04 -6.97 9.20
C ASN A 292 -18.82 -6.73 8.30
N ARG A 293 -18.35 -5.49 8.14
CA ARG A 293 -17.20 -5.15 7.27
C ARG A 293 -15.95 -5.92 7.64
N ALA A 294 -15.64 -6.03 8.95
CA ALA A 294 -14.50 -6.81 9.44
C ALA A 294 -14.61 -8.30 9.04
N GLN A 295 -15.84 -8.88 9.09
CA GLN A 295 -16.05 -10.26 8.69
C GLN A 295 -15.84 -10.47 7.19
N VAL A 296 -16.27 -9.52 6.36
CA VAL A 296 -16.03 -9.54 4.90
C VAL A 296 -14.53 -9.50 4.59
N VAL A 297 -13.79 -8.60 5.26
CA VAL A 297 -12.33 -8.51 5.10
C VAL A 297 -11.65 -9.81 5.56
N TYR A 298 -12.06 -10.38 6.69
CA TYR A 298 -11.53 -11.66 7.17
C TYR A 298 -11.70 -12.77 6.13
N HIS A 299 -12.89 -12.94 5.57
CA HIS A 299 -13.13 -13.99 4.57
C HIS A 299 -12.32 -13.77 3.28
N ALA A 300 -12.17 -12.52 2.83
CA ALA A 300 -11.32 -12.21 1.69
C ALA A 300 -9.86 -12.61 1.96
N LEU A 301 -9.31 -12.26 3.13
CA LEU A 301 -7.96 -12.62 3.54
C LEU A 301 -7.78 -14.12 3.73
N PHE A 302 -8.74 -14.79 4.36
CA PHE A 302 -8.71 -16.23 4.60
C PHE A 302 -8.61 -17.02 3.30
N ASN A 303 -9.35 -16.60 2.26
CA ASN A 303 -9.32 -17.25 0.94
C ASN A 303 -7.93 -17.13 0.28
N HIS A 304 -7.18 -16.08 0.53
CA HIS A 304 -5.82 -15.93 -0.02
C HIS A 304 -4.81 -16.90 0.59
N LEU A 305 -5.06 -17.48 1.76
CA LEU A 305 -4.17 -18.50 2.35
C LEU A 305 -4.03 -19.75 1.48
N TYR A 306 -4.95 -19.99 0.55
CA TYR A 306 -4.86 -21.10 -0.40
C TYR A 306 -3.99 -20.80 -1.64
N THR A 307 -3.50 -19.58 -1.77
CA THR A 307 -2.59 -19.18 -2.87
C THR A 307 -1.15 -19.19 -2.33
N PRO A 308 -0.30 -20.17 -2.69
CA PRO A 308 0.99 -20.38 -2.04
C PRO A 308 2.11 -19.48 -2.60
N GLU A 309 1.83 -18.18 -2.68
CA GLU A 309 2.78 -17.13 -3.08
C GLU A 309 3.35 -16.44 -1.84
N HIS A 310 4.68 -16.47 -1.68
CA HIS A 310 5.33 -16.07 -0.44
C HIS A 310 5.03 -14.64 0.00
N GLN A 311 5.09 -13.66 -0.92
CA GLN A 311 4.79 -12.25 -0.61
C GLN A 311 3.33 -12.02 -0.24
N LEU A 312 2.41 -12.75 -0.90
CA LEU A 312 1.00 -12.67 -0.59
C LEU A 312 0.71 -13.26 0.80
N ILE A 313 1.24 -14.44 1.09
CA ILE A 313 1.04 -15.10 2.40
C ILE A 313 1.58 -14.22 3.53
N GLU A 314 2.75 -13.58 3.35
CA GLU A 314 3.30 -12.67 4.36
C GLU A 314 2.35 -11.50 4.64
N ALA A 315 1.89 -10.81 3.61
CA ALA A 315 0.96 -9.69 3.74
C ALA A 315 -0.37 -10.11 4.37
N VAL A 316 -0.91 -11.27 3.97
CA VAL A 316 -2.18 -11.82 4.49
C VAL A 316 -2.06 -12.18 5.96
N LEU A 317 -0.99 -12.86 6.37
CA LEU A 317 -0.82 -13.27 7.77
C LEU A 317 -0.67 -12.06 8.71
N LEU A 318 0.07 -11.01 8.28
CA LEU A 318 0.16 -9.77 9.04
C LEU A 318 -1.22 -9.12 9.19
N CYS A 319 -1.96 -9.00 8.11
CA CYS A 319 -3.30 -8.42 8.10
C CYS A 319 -4.30 -9.21 8.96
N LEU A 320 -4.23 -10.56 8.92
CA LEU A 320 -5.06 -11.44 9.76
C LEU A 320 -4.76 -11.30 11.25
N LEU A 321 -3.49 -11.16 11.63
CA LEU A 321 -3.11 -10.95 13.03
C LEU A 321 -3.70 -9.64 13.58
N ASP A 322 -3.81 -8.60 12.75
CA ASP A 322 -4.37 -7.30 13.17
C ASP A 322 -5.91 -7.26 13.13
N ILE A 323 -6.58 -8.09 12.32
CA ILE A 323 -8.05 -8.14 12.31
C ILE A 323 -8.64 -8.96 13.46
N PHE A 324 -7.94 -9.96 13.99
CA PHE A 324 -8.46 -10.80 15.08
C PHE A 324 -8.90 -10.00 16.31
N PRO A 325 -8.15 -8.99 16.82
CA PRO A 325 -8.61 -8.16 17.94
C PRO A 325 -9.93 -7.45 17.66
N ILE A 326 -10.16 -7.07 16.40
CA ILE A 326 -11.38 -6.38 15.97
C ILE A 326 -12.57 -7.35 16.03
N LEU A 327 -12.40 -8.53 15.42
CA LEU A 327 -13.45 -9.55 15.39
C LEU A 327 -13.84 -10.07 16.78
N GLU A 328 -12.87 -10.21 17.69
CA GLU A 328 -13.11 -10.67 19.06
C GLU A 328 -13.88 -9.65 19.90
N LYS A 329 -13.69 -8.34 19.67
CA LYS A 329 -14.51 -7.29 20.33
C LYS A 329 -15.98 -7.38 19.95
N GLY A 330 -16.31 -7.93 18.79
CA GLY A 330 -17.69 -8.16 18.34
C GLY A 330 -18.33 -9.42 18.95
N GLN A 331 -17.55 -10.30 19.55
CA GLN A 331 -18.04 -11.56 20.13
C GLN A 331 -18.27 -11.42 21.64
N HIS A 332 -19.51 -11.19 22.05
CA HIS A 332 -19.91 -11.27 23.47
C HIS A 332 -20.00 -12.75 23.90
N TRP A 333 -19.00 -13.25 24.62
CA TRP A 333 -19.09 -14.54 25.26
C TRP A 333 -20.12 -14.51 26.39
N LYS A 334 -21.28 -15.11 26.15
CA LYS A 334 -22.29 -15.38 27.19
C LYS A 334 -21.88 -16.68 27.89
N GLY A 335 -21.31 -16.59 29.09
CA GLY A 335 -20.75 -17.64 29.91
C GLY A 335 -21.34 -19.02 29.67
N GLY A 336 -20.63 -19.85 28.94
CA GLY A 336 -20.94 -21.26 28.64
C GLY A 336 -19.76 -22.15 29.05
N THR A 337 -19.96 -23.47 29.09
CA THR A 337 -19.00 -24.45 29.61
C THR A 337 -17.73 -24.63 28.76
N ALA A 338 -17.71 -24.20 27.48
CA ALA A 338 -16.55 -24.26 26.62
C ALA A 338 -16.40 -22.96 25.81
N ARG A 339 -15.19 -22.38 25.77
CA ARG A 339 -14.91 -21.26 24.93
C ARG A 339 -14.93 -21.72 23.47
N PRO A 340 -15.71 -21.08 22.58
CA PRO A 340 -15.80 -21.48 21.17
C PRO A 340 -14.45 -21.35 20.47
N THR A 341 -14.29 -22.03 19.33
CA THR A 341 -13.15 -21.79 18.42
C THR A 341 -13.21 -20.38 17.88
N THR A 342 -12.07 -19.73 17.82
CA THR A 342 -11.93 -18.36 17.31
C THR A 342 -11.46 -18.41 15.85
N HIS A 343 -11.60 -17.29 15.14
CA HIS A 343 -10.99 -17.13 13.80
C HIS A 343 -9.47 -17.36 13.83
N CYS A 344 -8.82 -16.99 14.94
CA CYS A 344 -7.40 -17.28 15.13
C CYS A 344 -7.11 -18.79 15.21
N ASP A 345 -7.99 -19.60 15.86
CA ASP A 345 -7.87 -21.06 15.89
C ASP A 345 -7.99 -21.65 14.47
N GLU A 346 -8.94 -21.16 13.66
CA GLU A 346 -9.18 -21.63 12.28
C GLU A 346 -7.96 -21.34 11.37
N VAL A 347 -7.46 -20.12 11.43
CA VAL A 347 -6.28 -19.72 10.63
C VAL A 347 -5.05 -20.49 11.07
N LEU A 348 -4.78 -20.61 12.37
CA LEU A 348 -3.64 -21.39 12.87
C LEU A 348 -3.72 -22.85 12.42
N GLN A 349 -4.90 -23.46 12.46
CA GLN A 349 -5.09 -24.83 12.00
C GLN A 349 -4.74 -24.97 10.51
N LEU A 350 -5.16 -24.03 9.67
CA LEU A 350 -4.85 -24.02 8.24
C LEU A 350 -3.34 -23.79 8.00
N VAL A 351 -2.75 -22.82 8.68
CA VAL A 351 -1.30 -22.54 8.62
C VAL A 351 -0.49 -23.79 8.97
N LEU A 352 -0.80 -24.46 10.07
CA LEU A 352 -0.12 -25.70 10.46
C LEU A 352 -0.31 -26.80 9.43
N THR A 353 -1.45 -26.86 8.73
CA THR A 353 -1.68 -27.82 7.64
C THR A 353 -0.76 -27.54 6.45
N HIS A 354 -0.56 -26.27 6.10
CA HIS A 354 0.34 -25.88 5.02
C HIS A 354 1.82 -26.06 5.39
N MET A 355 2.18 -25.83 6.65
CA MET A 355 3.55 -25.97 7.14
C MET A 355 4.07 -27.41 7.08
N GLN A 356 3.22 -28.41 7.29
CA GLN A 356 3.65 -29.81 7.35
C GLN A 356 4.31 -30.31 6.05
N PRO A 357 3.72 -30.11 4.85
CA PRO A 357 4.30 -30.53 3.58
C PRO A 357 5.21 -29.48 2.93
N GLU A 358 5.38 -28.28 3.52
CA GLU A 358 6.07 -27.20 2.85
C GLU A 358 7.58 -27.41 2.80
N HIS A 359 8.14 -27.35 1.58
CA HIS A 359 9.58 -27.50 1.33
C HIS A 359 10.25 -26.24 0.81
N ARG A 360 9.47 -25.26 0.32
CA ARG A 360 10.01 -24.01 -0.21
C ARG A 360 10.50 -23.12 0.93
N LEU A 361 11.81 -22.80 0.90
CA LEU A 361 12.52 -22.09 1.96
C LEU A 361 11.82 -20.78 2.38
N LEU A 362 11.45 -19.94 1.41
CA LEU A 362 10.83 -18.64 1.69
C LEU A 362 9.50 -18.80 2.42
N LEU A 363 8.64 -19.72 2.00
CA LEU A 363 7.37 -19.97 2.68
C LEU A 363 7.55 -20.55 4.07
N ARG A 364 8.51 -21.46 4.25
CA ARG A 364 8.86 -21.99 5.58
C ARG A 364 9.24 -20.87 6.53
N ARG A 365 10.06 -19.92 6.10
CA ARG A 365 10.48 -18.75 6.91
C ARG A 365 9.30 -17.85 7.26
N ILE A 366 8.41 -17.56 6.31
CA ILE A 366 7.22 -16.71 6.52
C ILE A 366 6.27 -17.35 7.53
N TYR A 367 5.95 -18.64 7.37
CA TYR A 367 5.11 -19.34 8.32
C TYR A 367 5.75 -19.39 9.72
N ALA A 368 7.03 -19.74 9.83
CA ALA A 368 7.74 -19.77 11.09
C ALA A 368 7.76 -18.40 11.79
N ARG A 369 7.96 -17.31 11.02
CA ARG A 369 7.95 -15.93 11.52
C ARG A 369 6.62 -15.52 12.14
N SER A 370 5.51 -16.04 11.61
CA SER A 370 4.16 -15.71 12.09
C SER A 370 3.73 -16.48 13.35
N LEU A 371 4.25 -17.70 13.57
CA LEU A 371 3.82 -18.58 14.66
C LEU A 371 3.92 -17.99 16.08
N PRO A 372 5.01 -17.27 16.46
CA PRO A 372 5.09 -16.65 17.78
C PRO A 372 3.91 -15.73 18.09
N ALA A 373 3.45 -14.96 17.09
CA ALA A 373 2.33 -14.05 17.24
C ALA A 373 1.00 -14.80 17.44
N PHE A 374 0.77 -15.92 16.74
CA PHE A 374 -0.39 -16.79 16.97
C PHE A 374 -0.38 -17.39 18.37
N VAL A 375 0.75 -17.92 18.82
CA VAL A 375 0.90 -18.51 20.17
C VAL A 375 0.67 -17.45 21.25
N LYS A 376 1.27 -16.27 21.14
CA LYS A 376 1.06 -15.14 22.06
C LYS A 376 -0.43 -14.76 22.13
N ARG A 377 -1.09 -14.70 20.99
CA ARG A 377 -2.50 -14.32 20.92
C ARG A 377 -3.43 -15.34 21.55
N LEU A 378 -3.26 -16.62 21.24
CA LEU A 378 -4.07 -17.70 21.81
C LEU A 378 -3.76 -17.96 23.29
N GLY A 379 -2.52 -17.70 23.73
CA GLY A 379 -2.07 -17.95 25.09
C GLY A 379 -2.33 -19.43 25.48
N ILE A 380 -3.00 -19.66 26.60
CA ILE A 380 -3.33 -21.01 27.09
C ILE A 380 -4.20 -21.82 26.12
N LEU A 381 -4.99 -21.16 25.27
CA LEU A 381 -5.84 -21.86 24.28
C LEU A 381 -5.00 -22.56 23.20
N THR A 382 -3.73 -22.23 23.07
CA THR A 382 -2.78 -22.93 22.17
C THR A 382 -2.71 -24.44 22.48
N VAL A 383 -3.10 -24.86 23.69
CA VAL A 383 -3.19 -26.28 24.06
C VAL A 383 -4.07 -27.10 23.10
N ARG A 384 -5.06 -26.48 22.46
CA ARG A 384 -5.93 -27.13 21.45
C ARG A 384 -5.15 -27.63 20.24
N HIS A 385 -4.05 -26.95 19.90
CA HIS A 385 -3.21 -27.22 18.75
C HIS A 385 -1.89 -27.91 19.10
N LEU A 386 -1.66 -28.24 20.39
CA LEU A 386 -0.38 -28.69 20.92
C LEU A 386 0.22 -29.88 20.14
N LYS A 387 -0.57 -30.89 19.81
CA LYS A 387 -0.08 -32.07 19.06
C LYS A 387 0.43 -31.70 17.66
N ARG A 388 -0.29 -30.82 16.96
CA ARG A 388 0.10 -30.39 15.60
C ARG A 388 1.29 -29.43 15.62
N LEU A 389 1.30 -28.51 16.59
CA LEU A 389 2.45 -27.60 16.81
C LEU A 389 3.70 -28.40 17.11
N GLU A 390 3.66 -29.40 17.99
CA GLU A 390 4.79 -30.28 18.27
C GLU A 390 5.34 -30.92 16.98
N GLN A 391 4.48 -31.49 16.14
CA GLN A 391 4.88 -32.11 14.88
C GLN A 391 5.56 -31.13 13.92
N VAL A 392 4.99 -29.92 13.77
CA VAL A 392 5.56 -28.87 12.92
C VAL A 392 6.88 -28.37 13.50
N ILE A 393 6.96 -28.14 14.81
CA ILE A 393 8.19 -27.69 15.48
C ILE A 393 9.31 -28.68 15.24
N ILE A 394 9.08 -29.97 15.48
CA ILE A 394 10.10 -31.00 15.27
C ILE A 394 10.54 -31.04 13.81
N GLY A 395 9.59 -31.09 12.87
CA GLY A 395 9.89 -31.15 11.43
C GLY A 395 10.65 -29.92 10.92
N TYR A 396 10.45 -28.75 11.53
CA TYR A 396 11.21 -27.56 11.16
C TYR A 396 12.61 -27.50 11.79
N LEU A 397 12.79 -27.99 13.02
CA LEU A 397 14.08 -28.07 13.68
C LEU A 397 15.04 -29.08 13.01
N GLU A 398 14.50 -30.14 12.41
CA GLU A 398 15.27 -31.18 11.74
C GLU A 398 15.82 -30.79 10.37
N ILE A 399 15.27 -29.74 9.73
CA ILE A 399 15.64 -29.33 8.37
C ILE A 399 16.52 -28.07 8.42
N TYR A 400 17.68 -28.12 7.79
CA TYR A 400 18.57 -26.97 7.59
C TYR A 400 17.87 -25.85 6.80
N ASP A 401 17.99 -24.60 7.27
CA ASP A 401 17.27 -23.45 6.75
C ASP A 401 18.19 -22.42 6.05
N GLY A 402 19.33 -22.87 5.55
CA GLY A 402 20.32 -21.99 4.94
C GLY A 402 21.14 -21.21 5.97
N PRO A 403 22.06 -20.35 5.53
CA PRO A 403 23.05 -19.78 6.45
C PRO A 403 22.43 -18.89 7.54
N GLU A 404 21.26 -18.28 7.31
CA GLU A 404 20.59 -17.38 8.26
C GLU A 404 19.82 -18.11 9.36
N GLU A 405 19.41 -19.35 9.11
CA GLU A 405 18.66 -20.22 10.05
C GLU A 405 17.40 -19.57 10.65
N GLU A 406 16.75 -18.70 9.88
CA GLU A 406 15.64 -17.86 10.35
C GLU A 406 14.45 -18.68 10.82
N ALA A 407 14.07 -19.72 10.04
CA ALA A 407 12.93 -20.55 10.41
C ALA A 407 13.20 -21.32 11.71
N ARG A 408 14.40 -21.92 11.89
CA ARG A 408 14.77 -22.63 13.11
C ARG A 408 14.77 -21.71 14.32
N LEU A 409 15.32 -20.49 14.21
CA LEU A 409 15.29 -19.49 15.29
C LEU A 409 13.87 -19.11 15.67
N LYS A 410 12.99 -18.86 14.71
CA LYS A 410 11.58 -18.52 14.96
C LYS A 410 10.78 -19.70 15.53
N ILE A 411 11.11 -20.91 15.17
CA ILE A 411 10.53 -22.10 15.75
C ILE A 411 10.98 -22.31 17.20
N LEU A 412 12.23 -22.04 17.54
CA LEU A 412 12.69 -22.04 18.93
C LEU A 412 11.98 -20.98 19.79
N GLU A 413 11.80 -19.75 19.25
CA GLU A 413 10.98 -18.72 19.89
C GLU A 413 9.54 -19.21 20.10
N THR A 414 8.96 -19.86 19.10
CA THR A 414 7.61 -20.44 19.20
C THR A 414 7.54 -21.52 20.27
N LEU A 415 8.52 -22.43 20.33
CA LEU A 415 8.58 -23.50 21.33
C LEU A 415 8.71 -22.93 22.76
N LYS A 416 9.55 -21.90 22.95
CA LYS A 416 9.69 -21.19 24.21
C LYS A 416 8.35 -20.63 24.70
N LEU A 417 7.64 -19.90 23.84
CA LEU A 417 6.30 -19.38 24.14
C LEU A 417 5.27 -20.47 24.38
N LEU A 418 5.28 -21.54 23.57
CA LEU A 418 4.39 -22.67 23.73
C LEU A 418 4.55 -23.32 25.12
N MET A 419 5.78 -23.57 25.55
CA MET A 419 6.06 -24.11 26.88
C MET A 419 5.58 -23.17 27.99
N GLN A 420 5.80 -21.86 27.86
CA GLN A 420 5.36 -20.86 28.84
C GLN A 420 3.84 -20.81 29.00
N TYR A 421 3.08 -20.87 27.90
CA TYR A 421 1.61 -20.80 27.97
C TYR A 421 0.94 -22.14 28.26
N THR A 422 1.59 -23.28 27.95
CA THR A 422 0.97 -24.60 28.06
C THR A 422 1.72 -25.54 29.00
N TRP A 423 2.55 -24.99 29.92
CA TRP A 423 3.44 -25.73 30.83
C TRP A 423 2.82 -26.96 31.49
N PRO A 424 1.53 -26.99 31.95
CA PRO A 424 0.98 -28.16 32.60
C PRO A 424 0.83 -29.37 31.66
N ARG A 425 0.84 -29.14 30.34
CA ARG A 425 0.68 -30.19 29.32
C ARG A 425 1.98 -30.60 28.66
N ILE A 426 3.10 -29.90 28.96
CA ILE A 426 4.41 -30.14 28.37
C ILE A 426 5.09 -31.38 28.97
N SER A 427 4.87 -31.66 30.25
CA SER A 427 5.52 -32.79 30.93
C SER A 427 5.34 -34.14 30.20
N CYS A 428 4.17 -34.41 29.61
CA CYS A 428 3.94 -35.63 28.83
C CYS A 428 4.65 -35.66 27.45
N ARG A 429 5.28 -34.54 27.04
CA ARG A 429 6.00 -34.34 25.76
C ARG A 429 7.52 -34.21 25.95
N THR A 430 8.01 -34.24 27.19
CA THR A 430 9.40 -33.96 27.56
C THR A 430 10.38 -34.80 26.74
N VAL A 431 10.18 -36.10 26.63
CA VAL A 431 11.11 -36.99 25.92
C VAL A 431 11.20 -36.66 24.41
N THR A 432 10.08 -36.36 23.79
CA THR A 432 10.01 -36.05 22.36
C THR A 432 10.69 -34.72 22.06
N LEU A 433 10.38 -33.68 22.83
CA LEU A 433 10.98 -32.35 22.68
C LEU A 433 12.47 -32.36 23.03
N LEU A 434 12.87 -33.07 24.09
CA LEU A 434 14.28 -33.24 24.46
C LEU A 434 15.09 -33.86 23.31
N LYS A 435 14.58 -34.94 22.71
CA LYS A 435 15.25 -35.58 21.56
C LYS A 435 15.43 -34.61 20.39
N ALA A 436 14.40 -33.84 20.05
CA ALA A 436 14.46 -32.86 18.97
C ALA A 436 15.50 -31.74 19.23
N LEU A 437 15.51 -31.20 20.47
CA LEU A 437 16.46 -30.15 20.88
C LEU A 437 17.91 -30.68 20.90
N LEU A 438 18.14 -31.87 21.46
CA LEU A 438 19.48 -32.48 21.47
C LEU A 438 19.97 -32.78 20.06
N LYS A 439 19.09 -33.28 19.17
CA LYS A 439 19.42 -33.48 17.75
C LYS A 439 19.84 -32.17 17.10
N LEU A 440 19.07 -31.10 17.29
CA LEU A 440 19.42 -29.78 16.76
C LEU A 440 20.79 -29.31 17.28
N ILE A 441 21.05 -29.40 18.61
CA ILE A 441 22.32 -29.01 19.20
C ILE A 441 23.49 -29.82 18.59
N CYS A 442 23.31 -31.12 18.44
CA CYS A 442 24.33 -31.97 17.81
C CYS A 442 24.57 -31.61 16.32
N ASP A 443 23.49 -31.38 15.57
CA ASP A 443 23.58 -31.03 14.16
C ASP A 443 24.27 -29.67 13.97
N VAL A 444 23.96 -28.67 14.78
CA VAL A 444 24.59 -27.34 14.74
C VAL A 444 26.05 -27.38 15.22
N ALA A 445 26.36 -28.13 16.28
CA ALA A 445 27.72 -28.24 16.81
C ALA A 445 28.66 -28.92 15.81
N LYS A 446 28.16 -29.93 15.09
CA LYS A 446 28.93 -30.72 14.09
C LYS A 446 28.86 -30.17 12.68
N ASP A 447 28.16 -29.06 12.46
CA ASP A 447 28.01 -28.47 11.13
C ASP A 447 29.36 -28.06 10.52
N PRO A 448 29.75 -28.59 9.33
CA PRO A 448 31.03 -28.30 8.70
C PRO A 448 31.06 -26.93 8.00
N ASN A 449 30.85 -25.84 8.75
CA ASN A 449 30.93 -24.45 8.27
C ASN A 449 29.86 -24.01 7.25
N LEU A 450 28.70 -24.64 7.20
CA LEU A 450 27.56 -24.20 6.39
C LEU A 450 26.87 -22.98 7.00
N THR A 451 26.85 -22.89 8.34
CA THR A 451 26.24 -21.80 9.10
C THR A 451 27.33 -20.89 9.68
N PRO A 452 27.21 -19.55 9.61
CA PRO A 452 28.12 -18.61 10.27
C PRO A 452 28.17 -18.81 11.78
N GLU A 453 29.36 -18.68 12.39
CA GLU A 453 29.57 -18.93 13.83
C GLU A 453 28.65 -18.10 14.76
N PRO A 454 28.36 -16.80 14.48
CA PRO A 454 27.39 -16.04 15.29
C PRO A 454 25.98 -16.65 15.27
N VAL A 455 25.53 -17.17 14.11
CA VAL A 455 24.22 -17.80 13.98
C VAL A 455 24.19 -19.15 14.71
N LYS A 456 25.28 -19.94 14.64
CA LYS A 456 25.44 -21.17 15.43
C LYS A 456 25.32 -20.89 16.92
N SER A 457 26.02 -19.86 17.43
CA SER A 457 25.96 -19.47 18.84
C SER A 457 24.54 -19.09 19.26
N THR A 458 23.84 -18.30 18.44
CA THR A 458 22.46 -17.91 18.71
C THR A 458 21.49 -19.12 18.71
N LEU A 459 21.69 -20.07 17.78
CA LEU A 459 20.87 -21.30 17.76
C LEU A 459 21.12 -22.17 18.99
N LEU A 460 22.39 -22.37 19.38
CA LEU A 460 22.75 -23.15 20.57
C LEU A 460 22.22 -22.51 21.85
N GLU A 461 22.30 -21.18 21.98
CA GLU A 461 21.74 -20.43 23.09
C GLU A 461 20.21 -20.58 23.15
N ALA A 462 19.51 -20.33 22.04
CA ALA A 462 18.04 -20.47 21.97
C ALA A 462 17.56 -21.90 22.25
N ALA A 463 18.30 -22.92 21.78
CA ALA A 463 18.00 -24.33 22.07
C ALA A 463 18.24 -24.68 23.54
N THR A 464 19.32 -24.15 24.14
CA THR A 464 19.65 -24.33 25.56
C THR A 464 18.59 -23.67 26.45
N ASP A 465 18.15 -22.45 26.13
CA ASP A 465 17.02 -21.79 26.80
C ASP A 465 15.77 -22.68 26.78
N CYS A 466 15.47 -23.30 25.62
CA CYS A 466 14.33 -24.22 25.52
C CYS A 466 14.50 -25.46 26.39
N LEU A 467 15.73 -26.00 26.53
CA LEU A 467 16.01 -27.12 27.44
C LEU A 467 15.81 -26.77 28.91
N VAL A 468 16.24 -25.58 29.33
CA VAL A 468 16.04 -25.03 30.69
C VAL A 468 14.54 -24.92 30.99
N ILE A 469 13.78 -24.29 30.11
CA ILE A 469 12.32 -24.14 30.28
C ILE A 469 11.63 -25.51 30.30
N LEU A 470 12.06 -26.45 29.44
CA LEU A 470 11.53 -27.80 29.38
C LEU A 470 11.77 -28.54 30.70
N ASP A 471 12.96 -28.37 31.32
CA ASP A 471 13.28 -28.94 32.64
C ASP A 471 12.34 -28.40 33.72
N HIS A 472 12.12 -27.08 33.76
CA HIS A 472 11.17 -26.46 34.69
C HIS A 472 9.74 -27.00 34.47
N CYS A 473 9.27 -27.10 33.22
CA CYS A 473 7.93 -27.64 32.89
C CYS A 473 7.78 -29.13 33.30
N SER A 474 8.89 -29.87 33.32
CA SER A 474 8.92 -31.30 33.62
C SER A 474 9.42 -31.65 35.04
N GLN A 475 9.54 -30.65 35.91
CA GLN A 475 9.97 -30.83 37.31
C GLN A 475 11.33 -31.57 37.46
N GLY A 476 12.32 -31.19 36.66
CA GLY A 476 13.67 -31.75 36.72
C GLY A 476 13.88 -33.05 35.93
N GLN A 477 12.90 -33.52 35.17
CA GLN A 477 13.05 -34.75 34.40
C GLN A 477 14.14 -34.64 33.29
N VAL A 478 14.34 -33.45 32.71
CA VAL A 478 15.38 -33.25 31.68
C VAL A 478 16.75 -33.47 32.29
N LYS A 479 17.05 -32.89 33.44
CA LYS A 479 18.32 -33.13 34.20
C LYS A 479 18.53 -34.61 34.49
N GLY A 480 17.49 -35.29 34.95
CA GLY A 480 17.54 -36.73 35.20
C GLY A 480 17.82 -37.60 33.96
N LEU A 481 17.33 -37.17 32.80
CA LEU A 481 17.61 -37.85 31.50
C LEU A 481 19.01 -37.52 30.98
N LEU A 482 19.44 -36.27 31.07
CA LEU A 482 20.77 -35.82 30.66
C LEU A 482 21.89 -36.44 31.50
N ALA A 483 21.66 -36.68 32.78
CA ALA A 483 22.62 -37.38 33.68
C ALA A 483 22.93 -38.82 33.27
N LYS A 484 22.05 -39.43 32.46
CA LYS A 484 22.23 -40.78 31.92
C LYS A 484 23.01 -40.82 30.60
N ILE A 485 23.31 -39.67 30.00
CA ILE A 485 24.13 -39.60 28.79
C ILE A 485 25.57 -39.97 29.20
N PRO A 486 26.20 -40.96 28.53
CA PRO A 486 27.58 -41.33 28.85
C PRO A 486 28.50 -40.12 28.72
N GLN A 487 29.48 -40.02 29.64
CA GLN A 487 30.50 -38.94 29.63
C GLN A 487 31.46 -39.00 28.41
N SER A 488 31.14 -39.77 27.41
CA SER A 488 31.91 -39.97 26.18
C SER A 488 31.63 -38.95 25.06
N CYS A 489 30.94 -37.87 25.34
CA CYS A 489 30.77 -36.81 24.35
C CYS A 489 31.95 -35.82 24.48
N ASP A 490 32.87 -35.85 23.51
CA ASP A 490 34.08 -35.03 23.48
C ASP A 490 33.83 -33.60 22.91
N ASP A 491 32.60 -33.30 22.48
CA ASP A 491 32.26 -31.99 21.88
C ASP A 491 32.01 -30.92 22.98
N GLY A 492 32.94 -29.97 23.05
CA GLY A 492 32.92 -28.90 24.06
C GLY A 492 31.67 -27.97 23.96
N LYS A 493 31.10 -27.77 22.76
CA LYS A 493 29.91 -26.94 22.56
C LYS A 493 28.66 -27.64 23.11
N ILE A 494 28.52 -28.95 22.82
CA ILE A 494 27.39 -29.74 23.35
C ILE A 494 27.46 -29.82 24.86
N MET A 495 28.67 -30.07 25.42
CA MET A 495 28.88 -30.12 26.88
C MET A 495 28.60 -28.79 27.56
N SER A 496 28.91 -27.66 26.91
CA SER A 496 28.60 -26.32 27.44
C SER A 496 27.08 -26.13 27.56
N CYS A 497 26.31 -26.47 26.52
CA CYS A 497 24.83 -26.38 26.56
C CYS A 497 24.24 -27.24 27.68
N ILE A 498 24.73 -28.48 27.84
CA ILE A 498 24.25 -29.41 28.90
C ILE A 498 24.61 -28.86 30.30
N ARG A 499 25.82 -28.30 30.47
CA ARG A 499 26.26 -27.72 31.77
C ARG A 499 25.35 -26.58 32.18
N ILE A 500 24.96 -25.66 31.27
CA ILE A 500 24.04 -24.55 31.57
C ILE A 500 22.71 -25.09 32.11
N VAL A 501 22.17 -26.14 31.55
CA VAL A 501 20.92 -26.78 32.05
C VAL A 501 21.11 -27.29 33.50
N PHE A 502 22.27 -27.86 33.86
CA PHE A 502 22.52 -28.34 35.20
C PHE A 502 22.74 -27.21 36.23
N GLU A 503 23.42 -26.13 35.81
CA GLU A 503 23.73 -24.97 36.67
C GLU A 503 22.50 -24.10 36.97
N ASP A 504 21.48 -24.18 36.11
CA ASP A 504 20.23 -23.45 36.32
C ASP A 504 19.49 -23.99 37.55
N THR A 505 19.36 -23.18 38.59
CA THR A 505 18.61 -23.51 39.80
C THR A 505 17.16 -23.09 39.64
N PRO A 506 16.19 -23.99 39.87
CA PRO A 506 14.79 -23.60 39.82
C PRO A 506 14.54 -22.45 40.79
N TYR A 507 13.93 -21.37 40.32
CA TYR A 507 13.48 -20.26 41.17
C TYR A 507 12.49 -20.87 42.18
N THR A 508 12.94 -21.10 43.40
CA THR A 508 12.06 -21.40 44.54
C THR A 508 11.44 -20.09 44.99
N GLY A 509 10.47 -19.62 44.15
CA GLY A 509 9.59 -18.53 44.52
C GLY A 509 8.62 -19.02 45.58
N THR A 510 8.86 -18.54 46.80
CA THR A 510 7.92 -18.58 47.89
C THR A 510 6.64 -17.82 47.60
#